data_471cc65599b14d18c670f50419c7f1a3
#
_entry.id   471cc65599b14d18c670f50419c7f1a3
#
_cell.length_a   1.000
_cell.length_b   1.000
_cell.length_c   1.000
_cell.angle_alpha   90.00
_cell.angle_beta   90.00
_cell.angle_gamma   90.00
#
_symmetry.space_group_name_H-M   'P 1'
#
loop_
_entity.id
_entity.type
_entity.pdbx_description
1 polymer ?
#
loop_
_entity_poly.entity_id
_entity_poly.type
_entity_poly.pdbx_seq_one_letter_code
_entity_poly.pdbx_strand_id
1 'polypeptide(L)'
;KEILNSFKRILPYKFWIEIISYYQMLRFFFLKKYTCRGSIDKKLIDLLGRKKNGLFLEVGAYNGISESVTLRFEKELNWRGILIEPNPLHFKFLRKNRKKNICVNSLCLSKKHKNSELYIKNLNQMSYIVNKKNKFYFNQYPIQKINDLANKSHSGDFMLYKCNVDTLENIFFI
;
A
#
# COMPACT_ATOMS: atom_id res chain seq x y z
N LYS A 1 -1.06 -22.13 2.71
CA LYS A 1 -0.39 -20.96 3.35
C LYS A 1 1.10 -21.22 3.58
N GLU A 2 1.50 -22.41 4.03
CA GLU A 2 2.91 -22.78 4.29
C GLU A 2 3.76 -22.75 3.01
N ILE A 3 3.28 -23.32 1.92
CA ILE A 3 3.94 -23.31 0.62
C ILE A 3 4.22 -21.88 0.13
N LEU A 4 3.23 -20.98 0.23
CA LEU A 4 3.39 -19.56 -0.11
C LEU A 4 4.44 -18.85 0.79
N ASN A 5 4.50 -19.20 2.06
CA ASN A 5 5.49 -18.66 2.99
C ASN A 5 6.92 -19.15 2.69
N SER A 6 7.07 -20.39 2.19
CA SER A 6 8.36 -20.91 1.76
C SER A 6 8.87 -20.19 0.50
N PHE A 7 8.02 -19.99 -0.49
CA PHE A 7 8.34 -19.18 -1.68
C PHE A 7 8.71 -17.74 -1.35
N LYS A 8 8.06 -17.19 -0.34
CA LYS A 8 8.35 -15.84 0.14
C LYS A 8 9.82 -15.67 0.55
N ARG A 9 10.46 -16.69 1.14
CA ARG A 9 11.85 -16.63 1.62
C ARG A 9 12.90 -16.76 0.51
N ILE A 10 12.53 -17.38 -0.62
CA ILE A 10 13.46 -17.75 -1.70
C ILE A 10 13.45 -16.68 -2.81
N LEU A 11 12.30 -16.07 -3.09
CA LEU A 11 12.15 -15.16 -4.22
C LEU A 11 12.53 -13.71 -3.86
N PRO A 12 13.18 -12.98 -4.78
CA PRO A 12 13.37 -11.55 -4.64
C PRO A 12 12.02 -10.85 -4.42
N TYR A 13 12.00 -9.86 -3.55
CA TYR A 13 10.77 -9.17 -3.10
C TYR A 13 9.89 -8.66 -4.25
N LYS A 14 10.50 -8.19 -5.34
CA LYS A 14 9.79 -7.74 -6.54
C LYS A 14 8.91 -8.85 -7.15
N PHE A 15 9.46 -10.04 -7.31
CA PHE A 15 8.71 -11.20 -7.84
C PHE A 15 7.63 -11.66 -6.86
N TRP A 16 7.93 -11.59 -5.57
CA TRP A 16 6.94 -11.90 -4.54
C TRP A 16 5.71 -11.00 -4.61
N ILE A 17 5.89 -9.66 -4.76
CA ILE A 17 4.75 -8.73 -4.90
C ILE A 17 3.91 -9.08 -6.14
N GLU A 18 4.53 -9.47 -7.24
CA GLU A 18 3.80 -9.84 -8.46
C GLU A 18 2.97 -11.12 -8.26
N ILE A 19 3.57 -12.15 -7.70
CA ILE A 19 2.89 -13.42 -7.41
C ILE A 19 1.72 -13.21 -6.43
N ILE A 20 1.94 -12.50 -5.34
CA ILE A 20 0.89 -12.28 -4.35
C ILE A 20 -0.24 -11.40 -4.91
N SER A 21 0.08 -10.42 -5.77
CA SER A 21 -0.92 -9.60 -6.45
C SER A 21 -1.82 -10.46 -7.34
N TYR A 22 -1.21 -11.33 -8.14
CA TYR A 22 -1.94 -12.25 -9.01
C TYR A 22 -2.80 -13.24 -8.22
N TYR A 23 -2.23 -13.88 -7.22
CA TYR A 23 -2.94 -14.81 -6.33
C TYR A 23 -4.14 -14.15 -5.64
N GLN A 24 -3.98 -12.93 -5.13
CA GLN A 24 -5.07 -12.21 -4.47
C GLN A 24 -6.14 -11.77 -5.45
N MET A 25 -5.76 -11.38 -6.66
CA MET A 25 -6.71 -11.06 -7.71
C MET A 25 -7.55 -12.29 -8.11
N LEU A 26 -6.93 -13.45 -8.26
CA LEU A 26 -7.66 -14.70 -8.50
C LEU A 26 -8.62 -15.01 -7.35
N ARG A 27 -8.18 -14.89 -6.11
CA ARG A 27 -9.05 -15.08 -4.94
C ARG A 27 -10.24 -14.10 -4.92
N PHE A 28 -10.00 -12.86 -5.29
CA PHE A 28 -11.05 -11.85 -5.36
C PHE A 28 -12.11 -12.24 -6.42
N PHE A 29 -11.69 -12.55 -7.63
CA PHE A 29 -12.62 -12.84 -8.73
C PHE A 29 -13.34 -14.19 -8.58
N PHE A 30 -12.60 -15.26 -8.29
CA PHE A 30 -13.17 -16.62 -8.29
C PHE A 30 -13.77 -17.02 -6.95
N LEU A 31 -13.14 -16.63 -5.84
CA LEU A 31 -13.61 -17.01 -4.51
C LEU A 31 -14.39 -15.90 -3.81
N LYS A 32 -14.54 -14.75 -4.45
CA LYS A 32 -15.19 -13.54 -3.91
C LYS A 32 -14.72 -13.18 -2.48
N LYS A 33 -13.47 -13.52 -2.16
CA LYS A 33 -12.90 -13.26 -0.84
C LYS A 33 -12.49 -11.80 -0.72
N TYR A 34 -12.63 -11.27 0.48
CA TYR A 34 -12.20 -9.92 0.79
C TYR A 34 -10.68 -9.79 0.71
N THR A 35 -10.19 -8.64 0.26
CA THR A 35 -8.77 -8.37 0.10
C THR A 35 -8.16 -7.74 1.34
N CYS A 36 -8.97 -7.06 2.16
CA CYS A 36 -8.50 -6.35 3.34
C CYS A 36 -8.80 -7.09 4.65
N ARG A 37 -8.00 -6.83 5.69
CA ARG A 37 -8.15 -7.45 7.01
C ARG A 37 -9.48 -7.06 7.64
N GLY A 38 -10.09 -8.01 8.34
CA GLY A 38 -11.36 -7.79 9.04
C GLY A 38 -12.52 -7.45 8.12
N SER A 39 -12.36 -7.66 6.80
CA SER A 39 -13.39 -7.37 5.79
C SER A 39 -13.93 -5.93 5.90
N ILE A 40 -13.03 -4.96 6.10
CA ILE A 40 -13.38 -3.54 6.22
C ILE A 40 -14.05 -3.05 4.95
N ASP A 41 -13.58 -3.49 3.77
CA ASP A 41 -14.20 -3.24 2.47
C ASP A 41 -15.70 -3.63 2.44
N LYS A 42 -16.05 -4.81 2.98
CA LYS A 42 -17.44 -5.23 3.11
C LYS A 42 -18.24 -4.32 4.04
N LYS A 43 -17.73 -4.07 5.24
CA LYS A 43 -18.41 -3.24 6.24
C LYS A 43 -18.71 -1.84 5.70
N LEU A 44 -17.77 -1.24 4.97
CA LEU A 44 -17.97 0.06 4.34
C LEU A 44 -19.00 0.01 3.22
N ILE A 45 -19.00 -1.03 2.39
CA ILE A 45 -20.00 -1.21 1.33
C ILE A 45 -21.41 -1.33 1.94
N ASP A 46 -21.54 -2.12 3.02
CA ASP A 46 -22.83 -2.30 3.69
C ASP A 46 -23.29 -0.98 4.34
N LEU A 47 -22.37 -0.23 4.96
CA LEU A 47 -22.65 1.09 5.56
C LEU A 47 -23.11 2.13 4.50
N LEU A 48 -22.51 2.12 3.31
CA LEU A 48 -22.79 3.05 2.23
C LEU A 48 -23.95 2.59 1.33
N GLY A 49 -24.69 1.54 1.73
CA GLY A 49 -25.87 1.05 1.01
C GLY A 49 -25.57 0.58 -0.43
N ARG A 50 -24.37 0.06 -0.69
CA ARG A 50 -23.90 -0.40 -2.02
C ARG A 50 -24.01 0.68 -3.12
N LYS A 51 -23.85 1.94 -2.75
CA LYS A 51 -23.88 3.07 -3.70
C LYS A 51 -22.88 2.85 -4.84
N LYS A 52 -23.30 3.07 -6.08
CA LYS A 52 -22.45 2.97 -7.28
C LYS A 52 -21.89 4.33 -7.70
N ASN A 53 -20.85 4.29 -8.53
CA ASN A 53 -20.25 5.46 -9.19
C ASN A 53 -19.78 6.55 -8.20
N GLY A 54 -19.25 6.14 -7.05
CA GLY A 54 -18.69 7.05 -6.07
C GLY A 54 -17.22 7.39 -6.33
N LEU A 55 -16.69 8.27 -5.49
CA LEU A 55 -15.28 8.64 -5.47
C LEU A 55 -14.63 8.18 -4.17
N PHE A 56 -13.36 7.79 -4.25
CA PHE A 56 -12.56 7.42 -3.08
C PHE A 56 -11.16 8.06 -3.11
N LEU A 57 -10.58 8.16 -1.92
CA LEU A 57 -9.17 8.44 -1.71
C LEU A 57 -8.59 7.32 -0.83
N GLU A 58 -7.54 6.66 -1.28
CA GLU A 58 -6.81 5.67 -0.50
C GLU A 58 -5.34 6.10 -0.36
N VAL A 59 -4.91 6.33 0.88
CA VAL A 59 -3.53 6.69 1.21
C VAL A 59 -2.81 5.47 1.77
N GLY A 60 -1.64 5.15 1.21
CA GLY A 60 -0.93 3.91 1.51
C GLY A 60 -1.51 2.72 0.72
N ALA A 61 -1.73 2.92 -0.57
CA ALA A 61 -2.43 1.96 -1.43
C ALA A 61 -1.61 0.70 -1.77
N TYR A 62 -0.35 0.61 -1.36
CA TYR A 62 0.56 -0.51 -1.59
C TYR A 62 0.59 -0.91 -3.08
N ASN A 63 0.32 -2.19 -3.39
CA ASN A 63 0.24 -2.69 -4.77
C ASN A 63 -1.17 -2.53 -5.40
N GLY A 64 -2.11 -1.90 -4.69
CA GLY A 64 -3.49 -1.67 -5.12
C GLY A 64 -4.43 -2.87 -5.06
N ILE A 65 -3.97 -4.02 -4.56
CA ILE A 65 -4.75 -5.25 -4.42
C ILE A 65 -4.72 -5.74 -2.98
N SER A 66 -3.49 -6.01 -2.49
CA SER A 66 -3.28 -6.56 -1.15
C SER A 66 -3.69 -5.54 -0.10
N GLU A 67 -4.57 -5.94 0.79
CA GLU A 67 -5.11 -5.12 1.88
C GLU A 67 -5.84 -3.85 1.40
N SER A 68 -6.12 -3.70 0.09
CA SER A 68 -6.83 -2.53 -0.44
C SER A 68 -8.29 -2.54 0.00
N VAL A 69 -8.70 -1.45 0.63
CA VAL A 69 -10.09 -1.20 1.04
C VAL A 69 -10.95 -0.83 -0.16
N THR A 70 -10.38 -0.13 -1.15
CA THR A 70 -11.11 0.44 -2.28
C THR A 70 -11.20 -0.47 -3.52
N LEU A 71 -10.48 -1.61 -3.55
CA LEU A 71 -10.50 -2.50 -4.70
C LEU A 71 -11.91 -2.99 -5.03
N ARG A 72 -12.68 -3.38 -4.02
CA ARG A 72 -14.06 -3.86 -4.19
C ARG A 72 -15.01 -2.76 -4.66
N PHE A 73 -14.84 -1.55 -4.16
CA PHE A 73 -15.59 -0.38 -4.62
C PHE A 73 -15.36 -0.12 -6.11
N GLU A 74 -14.11 -0.21 -6.59
CA GLU A 74 -13.82 -0.09 -8.02
C GLU A 74 -14.45 -1.23 -8.83
N LYS A 75 -14.24 -2.48 -8.42
CA LYS A 75 -14.57 -3.65 -9.23
C LYS A 75 -16.06 -3.99 -9.24
N GLU A 76 -16.76 -3.82 -8.12
CA GLU A 76 -18.15 -4.20 -7.97
C GLU A 76 -19.12 -3.01 -8.06
N LEU A 77 -18.69 -1.82 -7.68
CA LEU A 77 -19.55 -0.64 -7.58
C LEU A 77 -19.18 0.48 -8.55
N ASN A 78 -18.18 0.25 -9.41
CA ASN A 78 -17.71 1.21 -10.42
C ASN A 78 -17.23 2.55 -9.84
N TRP A 79 -16.68 2.55 -8.65
CA TRP A 79 -16.05 3.73 -8.06
C TRP A 79 -14.74 4.06 -8.75
N ARG A 80 -14.34 5.33 -8.70
CA ARG A 80 -13.05 5.84 -9.16
C ARG A 80 -12.39 6.61 -8.04
N GLY A 81 -11.08 6.84 -8.15
CA GLY A 81 -10.45 7.64 -7.11
C GLY A 81 -8.97 7.90 -7.31
N ILE A 82 -8.42 8.44 -6.24
CA ILE A 82 -7.00 8.73 -6.11
C ILE A 82 -6.38 7.71 -5.17
N LEU A 83 -5.27 7.13 -5.60
CA LEU A 83 -4.50 6.12 -4.86
C LEU A 83 -3.09 6.65 -4.67
N ILE A 84 -2.66 6.76 -3.43
CA ILE A 84 -1.37 7.35 -3.08
C ILE A 84 -0.49 6.29 -2.44
N GLU A 85 0.72 6.11 -2.99
CA GLU A 85 1.71 5.17 -2.47
C GLU A 85 3.11 5.76 -2.58
N PRO A 86 3.78 5.99 -1.44
CA PRO A 86 5.08 6.63 -1.45
C PRO A 86 6.24 5.72 -1.86
N ASN A 87 6.14 4.39 -1.68
CA ASN A 87 7.19 3.48 -2.07
C ASN A 87 7.19 3.29 -3.61
N PRO A 88 8.26 3.66 -4.33
CA PRO A 88 8.27 3.61 -5.80
C PRO A 88 8.13 2.20 -6.37
N LEU A 89 8.58 1.17 -5.65
CA LEU A 89 8.40 -0.21 -6.08
C LEU A 89 6.93 -0.63 -5.98
N HIS A 90 6.27 -0.35 -4.86
CA HIS A 90 4.84 -0.63 -4.67
C HIS A 90 3.98 0.18 -5.65
N PHE A 91 4.32 1.44 -5.84
CA PHE A 91 3.66 2.33 -6.79
C PHE A 91 3.69 1.81 -8.23
N LYS A 92 4.79 1.19 -8.66
CA LYS A 92 4.87 0.56 -9.98
C LYS A 92 3.80 -0.53 -10.16
N PHE A 93 3.58 -1.36 -9.12
CA PHE A 93 2.54 -2.38 -9.14
C PHE A 93 1.14 -1.77 -8.99
N LEU A 94 0.98 -0.74 -8.16
CA LEU A 94 -0.27 0.00 -8.03
C LEU A 94 -0.78 0.51 -9.38
N ARG A 95 0.06 1.21 -10.14
CA ARG A 95 -0.27 1.69 -11.49
C ARG A 95 -0.66 0.57 -12.45
N LYS A 96 0.05 -0.55 -12.40
CA LYS A 96 -0.26 -1.74 -13.22
C LYS A 96 -1.63 -2.32 -12.89
N ASN A 97 -1.98 -2.38 -11.61
CA ASN A 97 -3.17 -3.06 -11.10
C ASN A 97 -4.44 -2.20 -11.10
N ARG A 98 -4.29 -0.87 -10.98
CA ARG A 98 -5.39 0.08 -10.77
C ARG A 98 -5.46 1.15 -11.87
N LYS A 99 -5.34 0.72 -13.14
CA LYS A 99 -5.24 1.58 -14.34
C LYS A 99 -6.40 2.57 -14.53
N LYS A 100 -7.55 2.33 -13.92
CA LYS A 100 -8.73 3.20 -14.04
C LYS A 100 -8.75 4.35 -13.04
N ASN A 101 -7.73 4.47 -12.21
CA ASN A 101 -7.64 5.46 -11.14
C ASN A 101 -6.41 6.35 -11.32
N ILE A 102 -6.44 7.50 -10.67
CA ILE A 102 -5.28 8.37 -10.56
C ILE A 102 -4.35 7.78 -9.49
N CYS A 103 -3.12 7.46 -9.88
CA CYS A 103 -2.12 6.94 -8.94
C CYS A 103 -1.01 7.98 -8.75
N VAL A 104 -0.72 8.33 -7.50
CA VAL A 104 0.28 9.34 -7.12
C VAL A 104 1.39 8.70 -6.31
N ASN A 105 2.65 8.90 -6.75
CA ASN A 105 3.80 8.43 -6.00
C ASN A 105 4.29 9.52 -5.06
N SER A 106 3.68 9.61 -3.90
CA SER A 106 4.01 10.63 -2.90
C SER A 106 3.74 10.14 -1.47
N LEU A 107 4.45 10.73 -0.53
CA LEU A 107 4.21 10.65 0.89
C LEU A 107 3.37 11.86 1.32
N CYS A 108 2.17 11.60 1.83
CA CYS A 108 1.28 12.67 2.31
C CYS A 108 1.70 13.13 3.71
N LEU A 109 2.12 14.37 3.82
CA LEU A 109 2.47 15.00 5.09
C LEU A 109 1.89 16.43 5.15
N SER A 110 1.99 17.04 6.34
CA SER A 110 1.63 18.45 6.51
C SER A 110 2.63 19.38 5.81
N LYS A 111 2.18 20.59 5.45
CA LYS A 111 2.98 21.62 4.74
C LYS A 111 4.37 21.85 5.34
N LYS A 112 4.51 21.80 6.66
CA LYS A 112 5.80 22.00 7.37
C LYS A 112 6.88 20.99 6.97
N HIS A 113 6.51 19.84 6.38
CA HIS A 113 7.43 18.78 6.00
C HIS A 113 7.67 18.70 4.48
N LYS A 114 7.05 19.55 3.67
CA LYS A 114 7.11 19.53 2.20
C LYS A 114 8.54 19.51 1.65
N ASN A 115 9.45 20.22 2.28
CA ASN A 115 10.86 20.30 1.86
C ASN A 115 11.78 19.33 2.61
N SER A 116 11.23 18.39 3.36
CA SER A 116 12.02 17.42 4.11
C SER A 116 12.55 16.32 3.18
N GLU A 117 13.84 16.03 3.29
CA GLU A 117 14.44 14.89 2.59
C GLU A 117 14.15 13.61 3.39
N LEU A 118 13.10 12.90 2.98
CA LEU A 118 12.59 11.72 3.65
C LEU A 118 12.73 10.47 2.79
N TYR A 119 12.88 9.37 3.48
CA TYR A 119 13.05 8.05 2.89
C TYR A 119 12.06 7.08 3.49
N ILE A 120 11.64 6.11 2.70
CA ILE A 120 10.87 4.98 3.15
C ILE A 120 11.78 3.78 3.27
N LYS A 121 11.82 3.21 4.45
CA LYS A 121 12.41 1.90 4.66
C LYS A 121 11.34 0.86 4.52
N ASN A 122 11.51 -0.03 3.55
CA ASN A 122 10.52 -1.04 3.24
C ASN A 122 10.55 -2.17 4.28
N LEU A 123 9.40 -2.52 4.80
CA LEU A 123 9.18 -3.66 5.69
C LEU A 123 7.91 -4.38 5.24
N ASN A 124 7.96 -4.99 4.05
CA ASN A 124 6.77 -5.61 3.45
C ASN A 124 5.60 -4.60 3.29
N GLN A 125 4.45 -4.93 3.88
CA GLN A 125 3.27 -4.06 3.87
C GLN A 125 3.34 -2.91 4.88
N MET A 126 4.32 -2.96 5.80
CA MET A 126 4.51 -1.94 6.83
C MET A 126 5.83 -1.21 6.61
N SER A 127 5.78 -0.20 5.73
CA SER A 127 6.90 0.71 5.54
C SER A 127 6.89 1.82 6.60
N TYR A 128 8.05 2.33 6.94
CA TYR A 128 8.16 3.45 7.86
C TYR A 128 9.09 4.54 7.31
N ILE A 129 8.86 5.75 7.79
CA ILE A 129 9.54 6.94 7.33
C ILE A 129 10.81 7.16 8.15
N VAL A 130 11.93 7.39 7.49
CA VAL A 130 13.22 7.73 8.10
C VAL A 130 13.79 8.98 7.45
N ASN A 131 14.65 9.70 8.19
CA ASN A 131 15.45 10.78 7.65
C ASN A 131 16.73 10.23 6.97
N LYS A 132 17.53 11.12 6.37
CA LYS A 132 18.81 10.79 5.71
C LYS A 132 19.79 9.99 6.59
N LYS A 133 19.72 10.14 7.92
CA LYS A 133 20.56 9.39 8.88
C LYS A 133 19.96 8.03 9.27
N ASN A 134 18.94 7.55 8.55
CA ASN A 134 18.21 6.31 8.84
C ASN A 134 17.57 6.29 10.26
N LYS A 135 17.30 7.47 10.84
CA LYS A 135 16.58 7.62 12.09
C LYS A 135 15.10 7.75 11.82
N PHE A 136 14.26 7.16 12.67
CA PHE A 136 12.81 7.30 12.58
C PHE A 136 12.40 8.77 12.56
N TYR A 137 11.56 9.14 11.60
CA TYR A 137 11.06 10.50 11.48
C TYR A 137 9.91 10.76 12.46
N PHE A 138 9.12 9.73 12.72
CA PHE A 138 8.05 9.75 13.71
C PHE A 138 8.19 8.56 14.65
N ASN A 139 8.14 8.78 15.96
CA ASN A 139 8.12 7.72 16.99
C ASN A 139 6.73 7.03 17.01
N GLN A 140 6.30 6.46 15.89
CA GLN A 140 4.96 5.86 15.78
C GLN A 140 4.89 4.41 16.28
N TYR A 141 6.03 3.73 16.43
CA TYR A 141 6.05 2.33 16.86
C TYR A 141 7.17 2.07 17.85
N PRO A 142 6.93 1.21 18.86
CA PRO A 142 7.99 0.72 19.75
C PRO A 142 9.10 0.04 18.92
N ILE A 143 10.34 0.39 19.16
CA ILE A 143 11.52 -0.16 18.46
C ILE A 143 11.53 -1.69 18.49
N GLN A 144 11.08 -2.31 19.59
CA GLN A 144 10.92 -3.75 19.72
C GLN A 144 10.01 -4.37 18.65
N LYS A 145 8.86 -3.77 18.37
CA LYS A 145 7.94 -4.26 17.35
C LYS A 145 8.51 -4.18 15.93
N ILE A 146 9.39 -3.22 15.69
CA ILE A 146 10.09 -3.07 14.40
C ILE A 146 11.19 -4.12 14.27
N ASN A 147 11.93 -4.41 15.33
CA ASN A 147 12.94 -5.46 15.37
C ASN A 147 12.30 -6.84 15.17
N ASP A 148 11.16 -7.12 15.79
CA ASP A 148 10.42 -8.37 15.60
C ASP A 148 9.92 -8.55 14.17
N LEU A 149 9.50 -7.46 13.52
CA LEU A 149 9.12 -7.45 12.11
C LEU A 149 10.33 -7.59 11.19
N ALA A 150 11.46 -6.97 11.55
CA ALA A 150 12.71 -7.09 10.82
C ALA A 150 13.24 -8.52 10.82
N ASN A 151 13.17 -9.20 11.95
CA ASN A 151 13.61 -10.61 12.08
C ASN A 151 12.73 -11.59 11.28
N LYS A 152 11.51 -11.16 10.89
CA LYS A 152 10.58 -11.93 10.05
C LYS A 152 10.59 -11.51 8.58
N SER A 153 11.46 -10.56 8.21
CA SER A 153 11.48 -9.96 6.88
C SER A 153 12.45 -10.68 5.92
N HIS A 154 12.32 -10.38 4.62
CA HIS A 154 13.17 -10.94 3.56
C HIS A 154 14.44 -10.13 3.40
N SER A 155 15.46 -10.74 2.80
CA SER A 155 16.74 -10.07 2.47
C SER A 155 16.60 -8.83 1.57
N GLY A 156 15.47 -8.65 0.88
CA GLY A 156 15.16 -7.46 0.06
C GLY A 156 14.31 -6.39 0.74
N ASP A 157 13.87 -6.62 1.98
CA ASP A 157 12.91 -5.75 2.66
C ASP A 157 13.54 -4.47 3.26
N PHE A 158 14.87 -4.39 3.32
CA PHE A 158 15.58 -3.25 3.93
C PHE A 158 15.97 -2.16 2.94
N MET A 159 15.41 -2.17 1.74
CA MET A 159 15.71 -1.12 0.75
C MET A 159 15.18 0.22 1.21
N LEU A 160 16.05 1.22 1.12
CA LEU A 160 15.74 2.61 1.41
C LEU A 160 15.36 3.33 0.12
N TYR A 161 14.17 3.91 0.06
CA TYR A 161 13.72 4.67 -1.09
C TYR A 161 13.52 6.13 -0.72
N LYS A 162 14.12 7.02 -1.47
CA LYS A 162 13.78 8.45 -1.40
C LYS A 162 12.34 8.62 -1.85
N CYS A 163 11.53 9.38 -1.10
CA CYS A 163 10.14 9.63 -1.43
C CYS A 163 9.88 11.10 -1.74
N ASN A 164 8.99 11.34 -2.67
CA ASN A 164 8.40 12.65 -2.86
C ASN A 164 7.47 12.94 -1.68
N VAL A 165 7.48 14.18 -1.20
CA VAL A 165 6.61 14.62 -0.11
C VAL A 165 5.64 15.64 -0.66
N ASP A 166 4.36 15.45 -0.42
CA ASP A 166 3.34 16.40 -0.81
C ASP A 166 2.23 16.49 0.24
N THR A 167 1.36 17.47 0.10
CA THR A 167 0.16 17.60 0.91
C THR A 167 -1.05 17.04 0.19
N LEU A 168 -2.08 16.63 0.91
CA LEU A 168 -3.33 16.20 0.29
C LEU A 168 -3.94 17.31 -0.57
N GLU A 169 -3.87 18.56 -0.13
CA GLU A 169 -4.35 19.71 -0.90
C GLU A 169 -3.73 19.77 -2.29
N ASN A 170 -2.40 19.68 -2.39
CA ASN A 170 -1.72 19.72 -3.69
C ASN A 170 -2.10 18.53 -4.58
N ILE A 171 -2.29 17.35 -3.97
CA ILE A 171 -2.66 16.14 -4.71
C ILE A 171 -4.08 16.23 -5.29
N PHE A 172 -5.00 16.94 -4.60
CA PHE A 172 -6.36 17.13 -5.11
C PHE A 172 -6.46 18.09 -6.30
N PHE A 173 -5.44 18.92 -6.53
CA PHE A 173 -5.41 19.87 -7.65
C PHE A 173 -4.64 19.33 -8.87
N ILE A 174 -4.26 18.04 -8.89
CA ILE A 174 -3.70 17.35 -10.05
C ILE A 174 -4.83 16.84 -10.95
#